data_73b26ae3b0d2297f4f5df7768969df6f
#
_entry.id   73b26ae3b0d2297f4f5df7768969df6f
#
_cell.length_a   1.000
_cell.length_b   1.000
_cell.length_c   1.000
_cell.angle_alpha   90.00
_cell.angle_beta   90.00
_cell.angle_gamma   90.00
#
_symmetry.space_group_name_H-M   'P 1'
#
loop_
_entity.id
_entity.type
_entity.pdbx_description
1 polymer ?
#
loop_
_entity_poly.entity_id
_entity_poly.type
_entity_poly.pdbx_seq_one_letter_code
_entity_poly.pdbx_strand_id
1 'polypeptide(L)'
;MPKVVILIPSRYSASRLPGKPLLKVKGIPLIAHVYKKAKETKIRQVYVVTGDIKILKALKKFTNDCIITKNKHRTGTDRIYEGAKRLKLNNDDYVVNLQGDEPLISVKDINLSLIHI
;
A
#
# COMPACT_ATOMS: atom_id res chain seq x y z
N MET A 1 -3.14 10.51 21.05
CA MET A 1 -4.19 9.95 20.19
C MET A 1 -3.63 8.90 19.25
N PRO A 2 -4.30 7.77 19.06
CA PRO A 2 -3.81 6.77 18.12
C PRO A 2 -3.83 7.29 16.69
N LYS A 3 -2.87 6.86 15.89
CA LYS A 3 -2.80 7.20 14.48
C LYS A 3 -3.55 6.16 13.67
N VAL A 4 -4.06 6.57 12.53
CA VAL A 4 -4.63 5.66 11.55
C VAL A 4 -3.84 5.83 10.25
N VAL A 5 -3.30 4.74 9.73
CA VAL A 5 -2.43 4.75 8.56
C VAL A 5 -2.93 3.70 7.57
N ILE A 6 -2.96 4.04 6.28
CA ILE A 6 -3.24 3.06 5.23
C ILE A 6 -1.90 2.54 4.71
N LEU A 7 -1.72 1.23 4.74
CA LEU A 7 -0.57 0.56 4.14
C LEU A 7 -1.04 -0.30 2.99
N ILE A 8 -0.43 -0.11 1.83
CA ILE A 8 -0.77 -0.82 0.59
C ILE A 8 0.38 -1.75 0.24
N PRO A 9 0.32 -3.03 0.63
CA PRO A 9 1.39 -3.96 0.26
C PRO A 9 1.32 -4.26 -1.23
N SER A 10 2.47 -4.28 -1.89
CA SER A 10 2.53 -4.50 -3.32
C SER A 10 3.80 -5.24 -3.69
N ARG A 11 3.72 -6.21 -4.59
CA ARG A 11 4.86 -6.94 -5.13
C ARG A 11 4.69 -7.15 -6.62
N TYR A 12 5.84 -7.08 -7.33
CA TYR A 12 5.86 -7.30 -8.77
C TYR A 12 5.44 -8.72 -9.14
N SER A 13 5.93 -9.69 -8.38
CA SER A 13 5.71 -11.12 -8.66
C SER A 13 4.49 -11.70 -7.97
N ALA A 14 3.68 -10.87 -7.32
CA ALA A 14 2.48 -11.35 -6.64
C ALA A 14 1.42 -11.74 -7.66
N SER A 15 0.71 -12.83 -7.36
CA SER A 15 -0.48 -13.23 -8.09
C SER A 15 -0.25 -13.82 -9.48
N ARG A 16 -1.34 -14.07 -10.15
CA ARG A 16 -1.41 -14.76 -11.44
C ARG A 16 -0.84 -13.96 -12.60
N LEU A 17 -0.67 -12.66 -12.42
CA LEU A 17 -0.15 -11.78 -13.45
C LEU A 17 1.03 -11.01 -12.91
N PRO A 18 2.27 -11.51 -13.12
CA PRO A 18 3.46 -10.80 -12.67
C PRO A 18 3.48 -9.40 -13.28
N GLY A 19 3.90 -8.41 -12.48
CA GLY A 19 3.95 -7.03 -12.94
C GLY A 19 2.62 -6.31 -12.93
N LYS A 20 1.56 -6.95 -12.43
CA LYS A 20 0.23 -6.33 -12.39
C LYS A 20 0.22 -4.92 -11.76
N PRO A 21 0.93 -4.66 -10.65
CA PRO A 21 0.94 -3.32 -10.07
C PRO A 21 1.47 -2.24 -11.01
N LEU A 22 2.30 -2.60 -11.98
CA LEU A 22 2.89 -1.67 -12.93
C LEU A 22 2.14 -1.58 -14.25
N LEU A 23 1.09 -2.39 -14.44
CA LEU A 23 0.24 -2.28 -15.62
C LEU A 23 -0.43 -0.93 -15.63
N LYS A 24 -0.38 -0.28 -16.79
CA LYS A 24 -0.96 1.06 -16.92
C LYS A 24 -2.45 0.98 -17.27
N VAL A 25 -3.25 1.73 -16.54
CA VAL A 25 -4.65 1.95 -16.83
C VAL A 25 -4.79 3.44 -17.06
N LYS A 26 -5.23 3.82 -18.25
CA LYS A 26 -5.30 5.23 -18.67
C LYS A 26 -3.96 5.95 -18.47
N GLY A 27 -2.87 5.25 -18.81
CA GLY A 27 -1.52 5.81 -18.75
C GLY A 27 -0.89 5.88 -17.37
N ILE A 28 -1.55 5.39 -16.33
CA ILE A 28 -1.08 5.45 -14.95
C ILE A 28 -0.95 4.02 -14.39
N PRO A 29 0.18 3.69 -13.72
CA PRO A 29 0.33 2.36 -13.13
C PRO A 29 -0.80 2.03 -12.16
N LEU A 30 -1.22 0.78 -12.15
CA LEU A 30 -2.30 0.30 -11.30
C LEU A 30 -2.11 0.68 -9.84
N ILE A 31 -0.87 0.49 -9.32
CA ILE A 31 -0.57 0.82 -7.93
C ILE A 31 -0.76 2.30 -7.63
N ALA A 32 -0.51 3.18 -8.60
CA ALA A 32 -0.72 4.61 -8.42
C ALA A 32 -2.21 4.94 -8.34
N HIS A 33 -3.06 4.20 -9.10
CA HIS A 33 -4.51 4.37 -8.97
C HIS A 33 -4.99 4.00 -7.57
N VAL A 34 -4.49 2.88 -7.04
CA VAL A 34 -4.85 2.44 -5.69
C VAL A 34 -4.41 3.48 -4.66
N TYR A 35 -3.19 3.97 -4.79
CA TYR A 35 -2.67 5.00 -3.89
C TYR A 35 -3.56 6.26 -3.93
N LYS A 36 -3.88 6.74 -5.13
CA LYS A 36 -4.72 7.94 -5.27
C LYS A 36 -6.09 7.74 -4.63
N LYS A 37 -6.66 6.55 -4.81
CA LYS A 37 -7.96 6.23 -4.21
C LYS A 37 -7.89 6.26 -2.69
N ALA A 38 -6.81 5.71 -2.13
CA ALA A 38 -6.59 5.74 -0.68
C ALA A 38 -6.48 7.18 -0.16
N LYS A 39 -5.85 8.06 -0.92
CA LYS A 39 -5.70 9.47 -0.53
C LYS A 39 -7.03 10.23 -0.55
N GLU A 40 -8.05 9.71 -1.20
CA GLU A 40 -9.37 10.33 -1.20
C GLU A 40 -10.13 10.08 0.11
N THR A 41 -9.64 9.18 0.96
CA THR A 41 -10.25 8.92 2.26
C THR A 41 -9.92 10.05 3.23
N LYS A 42 -10.51 10.01 4.42
CA LYS A 42 -10.18 10.96 5.49
C LYS A 42 -8.84 10.64 6.13
N ILE A 43 -8.27 9.46 5.86
CA ILE A 43 -7.00 9.04 6.42
C ILE A 43 -5.89 9.70 5.62
N ARG A 44 -5.09 10.54 6.29
CA ARG A 44 -4.06 11.34 5.64
C ARG A 44 -2.79 10.59 5.34
N GLN A 45 -2.43 9.64 6.20
CA GLN A 45 -1.18 8.90 6.06
C GLN A 45 -1.43 7.63 5.26
N VAL A 46 -0.92 7.62 4.03
CA VAL A 46 -1.05 6.50 3.11
C VAL A 46 0.34 6.18 2.56
N TYR A 47 0.75 4.92 2.66
CA TYR A 47 2.05 4.48 2.16
C TYR A 47 1.90 3.19 1.37
N VAL A 48 2.63 3.09 0.26
CA VAL A 48 2.82 1.82 -0.43
C VAL A 48 4.01 1.13 0.22
N VAL A 49 3.88 -0.16 0.48
CA VAL A 49 4.90 -0.96 1.14
C VAL A 49 5.31 -2.08 0.17
N THR A 50 6.56 -2.06 -0.29
CA THR A 50 7.01 -3.02 -1.29
C THR A 50 8.48 -3.35 -1.11
N GLY A 51 8.86 -4.55 -1.56
CA GLY A 51 10.28 -4.91 -1.66
C GLY A 51 10.86 -4.70 -3.05
N ASP A 52 10.05 -4.22 -3.99
CA ASP A 52 10.44 -4.09 -5.40
C ASP A 52 10.79 -2.66 -5.77
N ILE A 53 12.06 -2.47 -6.19
CA ILE A 53 12.54 -1.15 -6.62
C ILE A 53 11.76 -0.63 -7.84
N LYS A 54 11.32 -1.53 -8.71
CA LYS A 54 10.54 -1.15 -9.89
C LYS A 54 9.25 -0.42 -9.51
N ILE A 55 8.60 -0.89 -8.45
CA ILE A 55 7.36 -0.27 -7.95
C ILE A 55 7.68 1.09 -7.34
N LEU A 56 8.75 1.17 -6.54
CA LEU A 56 9.20 2.45 -5.99
C LEU A 56 9.45 3.48 -7.08
N LYS A 57 10.18 3.09 -8.12
CA LYS A 57 10.53 4.00 -9.22
C LYS A 57 9.29 4.47 -9.97
N ALA A 58 8.34 3.57 -10.20
CA ALA A 58 7.11 3.91 -10.91
C ALA A 58 6.26 4.89 -10.09
N LEU A 59 6.28 4.77 -8.77
CA LEU A 59 5.50 5.65 -7.89
C LEU A 59 6.12 7.02 -7.70
N LYS A 60 7.41 7.18 -7.91
CA LYS A 60 8.10 8.47 -7.67
C LYS A 60 7.50 9.63 -8.45
N LYS A 61 6.89 9.37 -9.58
CA LYS A 61 6.24 10.41 -10.38
C LYS A 61 4.95 10.92 -9.73
N PHE A 62 4.42 10.21 -8.76
CA PHE A 62 3.13 10.50 -8.13
C PHE A 62 3.27 10.81 -6.66
N THR A 63 4.19 10.14 -5.96
CA THR A 63 4.33 10.28 -4.52
C THR A 63 5.68 9.76 -4.04
N ASN A 64 6.13 10.27 -2.90
CA ASN A 64 7.28 9.73 -2.19
C ASN A 64 6.87 8.80 -1.04
N ASP A 65 5.58 8.53 -0.90
CA ASP A 65 5.05 7.73 0.21
C ASP A 65 5.17 6.23 -0.11
N CYS A 66 6.38 5.77 -0.29
CA CYS A 66 6.67 4.37 -0.56
C CYS A 66 7.77 3.89 0.38
N ILE A 67 7.49 2.82 1.11
CA ILE A 67 8.43 2.23 2.06
C ILE A 67 8.99 0.95 1.45
N ILE A 68 10.31 0.84 1.39
CA ILE A 68 10.96 -0.37 0.92
C ILE A 68 11.12 -1.34 2.09
N THR A 69 10.63 -2.55 1.91
CA THR A 69 10.74 -3.64 2.87
C THR A 69 11.59 -4.77 2.27
N LYS A 70 11.80 -5.82 3.03
CA LYS A 70 12.51 -7.00 2.52
C LYS A 70 11.72 -7.64 1.38
N ASN A 71 12.43 -8.21 0.42
CA ASN A 71 11.80 -8.83 -0.75
C ASN A 71 11.02 -10.10 -0.43
N LYS A 72 11.47 -10.85 0.59
CA LYS A 72 10.95 -12.20 0.84
C LYS A 72 9.98 -12.24 2.02
N HIS A 73 8.83 -11.64 1.84
CA HIS A 73 7.73 -11.81 2.78
C HIS A 73 6.76 -12.87 2.24
N ARG A 74 6.29 -13.74 3.11
CA ARG A 74 5.34 -14.78 2.72
C ARG A 74 3.98 -14.20 2.36
N THR A 75 3.55 -13.17 3.07
CA THR A 75 2.22 -12.59 2.91
C THR A 75 2.29 -11.07 2.91
N GLY A 76 1.20 -10.46 2.45
CA GLY A 76 1.05 -9.01 2.54
C GLY A 76 1.03 -8.53 3.99
N THR A 77 0.51 -9.35 4.90
CA THR A 77 0.46 -9.02 6.33
C THR A 77 1.86 -8.89 6.91
N ASP A 78 2.77 -9.83 6.57
CA ASP A 78 4.16 -9.75 7.03
C ASP A 78 4.83 -8.45 6.57
N ARG A 79 4.57 -8.06 5.33
CA ARG A 79 5.10 -6.83 4.76
C ARG A 79 4.54 -5.61 5.47
N ILE A 80 3.26 -5.64 5.82
CA ILE A 80 2.62 -4.56 6.55
C ILE A 80 3.25 -4.38 7.93
N TYR A 81 3.56 -5.48 8.63
CA TYR A 81 4.23 -5.38 9.92
C TYR A 81 5.59 -4.72 9.81
N GLU A 82 6.37 -5.08 8.79
CA GLU A 82 7.66 -4.41 8.58
C GLU A 82 7.47 -2.92 8.29
N GLY A 83 6.50 -2.57 7.45
CA GLY A 83 6.18 -1.18 7.14
C GLY A 83 5.79 -0.40 8.39
N ALA A 84 4.96 -1.00 9.24
CA ALA A 84 4.54 -0.38 10.48
C ALA A 84 5.73 -0.12 11.41
N LYS A 85 6.67 -1.07 11.49
CA LYS A 85 7.89 -0.88 12.28
C LYS A 85 8.75 0.26 11.74
N ARG A 86 8.88 0.36 10.42
CA ARG A 86 9.66 1.43 9.80
C ARG A 86 9.05 2.81 10.04
N LEU A 87 7.73 2.87 10.17
CA LEU A 87 7.02 4.10 10.50
C LEU A 87 6.98 4.36 12.01
N LYS A 88 7.51 3.45 12.81
CA LYS A 88 7.54 3.55 14.28
C LYS A 88 6.13 3.70 14.86
N LEU A 89 5.19 2.92 14.35
CA LEU A 89 3.83 2.92 14.86
C LEU A 89 3.77 2.25 16.24
N ASN A 90 2.86 2.75 17.08
CA ASN A 90 2.64 2.20 18.42
C ASN A 90 1.60 1.09 18.38
N ASN A 91 1.54 0.29 19.45
CA ASN A 91 0.55 -0.79 19.57
C ASN A 91 -0.89 -0.28 19.52
N ASP A 92 -1.12 0.97 19.86
CA ASP A 92 -2.44 1.57 19.85
C ASP A 92 -2.83 2.16 18.49
N ASP A 93 -1.89 2.19 17.55
CA ASP A 93 -2.17 2.74 16.22
C ASP A 93 -2.92 1.71 15.36
N TYR A 94 -3.68 2.20 14.40
CA TYR A 94 -4.46 1.37 13.49
C TYR A 94 -3.88 1.40 12.10
N VAL A 95 -3.87 0.24 11.46
CA VAL A 95 -3.45 0.11 10.05
C VAL A 95 -4.62 -0.38 9.23
N VAL A 96 -4.89 0.31 8.14
CA VAL A 96 -5.83 -0.17 7.13
C VAL A 96 -5.02 -0.92 6.08
N ASN A 97 -5.31 -2.21 5.91
CA ASN A 97 -4.65 -3.04 4.90
C ASN A 97 -5.45 -2.93 3.61
N LEU A 98 -4.85 -2.29 2.60
CA LEU A 98 -5.50 -2.12 1.30
C LEU A 98 -4.71 -2.88 0.24
N GLN A 99 -5.37 -3.79 -0.47
CA GLN A 99 -4.69 -4.58 -1.50
C GLN A 99 -4.29 -3.71 -2.69
N GLY A 100 -3.04 -3.86 -3.13
CA GLY A 100 -2.47 -3.00 -4.16
C GLY A 100 -2.90 -3.32 -5.58
N ASP A 101 -3.78 -4.29 -5.77
CA ASP A 101 -4.24 -4.69 -7.11
C ASP A 101 -5.73 -4.46 -7.35
N GLU A 102 -6.37 -3.65 -6.50
CA GLU A 102 -7.80 -3.35 -6.63
C GLU A 102 -8.04 -1.86 -6.81
N PRO A 103 -7.84 -1.33 -8.04
CA PRO A 103 -7.94 0.12 -8.26
C PRO A 103 -9.35 0.66 -8.18
N LEU A 104 -10.35 -0.22 -8.28
CA LEU A 104 -11.77 0.18 -8.26
C LEU A 104 -12.43 0.04 -6.90
N ILE A 105 -11.64 -0.24 -5.87
CA ILE A 105 -12.17 -0.33 -4.51
C ILE A 105 -12.75 1.02 -4.07
N SER A 106 -13.89 1.00 -3.42
CA SER A 106 -14.54 2.23 -2.98
C SER A 106 -13.91 2.78 -1.70
N VAL A 107 -14.03 4.08 -1.50
CA VAL A 107 -13.55 4.73 -0.27
C VAL A 107 -14.23 4.13 0.96
N LYS A 108 -15.52 3.79 0.84
CA LYS A 108 -16.26 3.17 1.92
C LYS A 108 -15.66 1.82 2.31
N ASP A 109 -15.32 1.00 1.31
CA ASP A 109 -14.74 -0.32 1.54
C ASP A 109 -13.36 -0.22 2.20
N ILE A 110 -12.57 0.78 1.81
CA ILE A 110 -11.27 1.03 2.45
C ILE A 110 -11.45 1.29 3.94
N ASN A 111 -12.42 2.14 4.28
CA ASN A 111 -12.66 2.50 5.68
C ASN A 111 -13.11 1.32 6.54
N LEU A 112 -13.64 0.25 5.94
CA LEU A 112 -14.07 -0.93 6.65
C LEU A 112 -12.96 -1.97 6.85
N SER A 113 -11.80 -1.76 6.24
CA SER A 113 -10.68 -2.72 6.26
C SER A 113 -9.67 -2.44 7.36
N LEU A 114 -10.09 -1.84 8.45
CA LEU A 114 -9.22 -1.42 9.54
C LEU A 114 -8.66 -2.60 10.32
N ILE A 115 -7.33 -2.59 10.54
CA ILE A 115 -6.62 -3.60 11.32
C ILE A 115 -5.89 -2.92 12.46
N HIS A 116 -6.06 -3.44 13.67
CA HIS A 116 -5.32 -2.96 14.83
C HIS A 116 -3.94 -3.60 14.90
N ILE A 117 -2.91 -2.81 15.07
CA ILE A 117 -1.52 -3.29 15.20
C ILE A 117 -1.21 -3.70 16.63
#